data_d28cd7123bb699d933a01596d4972d38
#
_entry.id   d28cd7123bb699d933a01596d4972d38
#
_cell.length_a   1.000
_cell.length_b   1.000
_cell.length_c   1.000
_cell.angle_alpha   90.00
_cell.angle_beta   90.00
_cell.angle_gamma   90.00
#
_symmetry.space_group_name_H-M   'P 1'
#
loop_
_entity.id
_entity.type
_entity.pdbx_description
1 polymer ?
#
loop_
_entity_poly.entity_id
_entity_poly.type
_entity_poly.pdbx_seq_one_letter_code
_entity_poly.pdbx_strand_id
1 'polypeptide(L)'
;MNRSAYLILVPLVAASSARPSKTTQSFESSVVPIRSTNALSLKPVKWTLVGGSAARDVASGRTVPITLQADIARGWHIYSLTQKSGGPIPLRLDILGASDVVVRGVIKAPKPDRTFDKNFGIETELYSGTPRFTVPIAVPGRAGRGIRKFQIGARYQVCSDKVCLPPRTDKLDVVLRIADRT
;
A
#
# COMPACT_ATOMS: atom_id res chain seq x y z
N MET A 1 6.65 -99.66 24.57
CA MET A 1 7.68 -99.75 23.54
C MET A 1 7.00 -100.08 22.25
N ASN A 2 6.73 -99.11 21.39
CA ASN A 2 6.57 -99.35 19.99
C ASN A 2 6.60 -98.03 19.24
N ARG A 3 7.61 -97.79 18.44
CA ARG A 3 7.81 -96.64 17.60
C ARG A 3 7.13 -96.92 16.24
N SER A 4 6.10 -96.25 15.89
CA SER A 4 5.60 -96.29 14.51
C SER A 4 5.99 -94.99 13.85
N ALA A 5 6.87 -95.07 12.87
CA ALA A 5 7.26 -93.96 11.99
C ALA A 5 6.21 -93.82 10.86
N TYR A 6 5.60 -92.66 10.77
CA TYR A 6 4.80 -92.31 9.62
C TYR A 6 5.61 -91.49 8.66
N LEU A 7 5.86 -92.04 7.48
CA LEU A 7 6.38 -91.27 6.33
C LEU A 7 5.31 -90.37 5.78
N ILE A 8 5.52 -89.09 5.83
CA ILE A 8 4.63 -88.12 5.14
C ILE A 8 5.32 -87.81 3.83
N LEU A 9 4.67 -88.17 2.70
CA LEU A 9 5.03 -87.74 1.35
C LEU A 9 4.58 -86.28 1.20
N VAL A 10 5.53 -85.40 0.91
CA VAL A 10 5.26 -84.03 0.57
C VAL A 10 5.25 -83.91 -0.96
N PRO A 11 4.15 -83.40 -1.59
CA PRO A 11 4.17 -83.19 -3.02
C PRO A 11 4.94 -81.90 -3.34
N LEU A 12 5.87 -82.02 -4.29
CA LEU A 12 6.63 -80.93 -4.86
C LEU A 12 5.72 -80.02 -5.72
N VAL A 13 5.34 -78.88 -5.18
CA VAL A 13 4.61 -77.92 -5.95
C VAL A 13 5.62 -77.02 -6.67
N ALA A 14 5.62 -77.08 -8.01
CA ALA A 14 6.43 -76.23 -8.87
C ALA A 14 5.99 -74.77 -8.71
N ALA A 15 6.80 -73.93 -8.11
CA ALA A 15 6.53 -72.46 -8.05
C ALA A 15 6.83 -71.83 -9.40
N SER A 16 5.80 -71.44 -10.09
CA SER A 16 5.84 -70.58 -11.27
C SER A 16 6.19 -69.18 -10.84
N SER A 17 7.41 -68.73 -11.14
CA SER A 17 7.88 -67.36 -10.85
C SER A 17 7.26 -66.35 -11.84
N ALA A 18 6.09 -65.83 -11.52
CA ALA A 18 5.56 -64.64 -12.18
C ALA A 18 6.30 -63.40 -11.66
N ARG A 19 7.10 -62.79 -12.54
CA ARG A 19 7.74 -61.52 -12.26
C ARG A 19 6.66 -60.42 -12.16
N PRO A 20 6.60 -59.59 -11.10
CA PRO A 20 5.73 -58.43 -11.11
C PRO A 20 6.30 -57.39 -12.10
N SER A 21 5.56 -57.10 -13.14
CA SER A 21 5.81 -55.95 -13.99
C SER A 21 5.69 -54.70 -13.16
N LYS A 22 6.79 -53.99 -12.98
CA LYS A 22 6.77 -52.61 -12.42
C LYS A 22 6.10 -51.70 -13.42
N THR A 23 4.80 -51.51 -13.26
CA THR A 23 4.10 -50.39 -13.89
C THR A 23 4.57 -49.13 -13.21
N THR A 24 5.53 -48.44 -13.82
CA THR A 24 5.94 -47.10 -13.43
C THR A 24 4.76 -46.19 -13.82
N GLN A 25 3.88 -45.93 -12.89
CA GLN A 25 2.91 -44.82 -13.03
C GLN A 25 3.73 -43.54 -12.92
N SER A 26 4.01 -42.96 -14.08
CA SER A 26 4.44 -41.56 -14.16
C SER A 26 3.33 -40.72 -13.60
N PHE A 27 3.47 -40.24 -12.37
CA PHE A 27 2.70 -39.11 -11.88
C PHE A 27 3.14 -37.89 -12.72
N GLU A 28 2.46 -37.67 -13.84
CA GLU A 28 2.46 -36.37 -14.46
C GLU A 28 1.83 -35.41 -13.46
N SER A 29 2.71 -34.75 -12.75
CA SER A 29 2.38 -33.59 -11.93
C SER A 29 1.82 -32.56 -12.88
N SER A 30 0.51 -32.56 -13.06
CA SER A 30 -0.20 -31.45 -13.68
C SER A 30 0.01 -30.23 -12.79
N VAL A 31 1.16 -29.58 -12.94
CA VAL A 31 1.39 -28.24 -12.44
C VAL A 31 0.41 -27.37 -13.22
N VAL A 32 -0.80 -27.23 -12.67
CA VAL A 32 -1.70 -26.17 -13.08
C VAL A 32 -0.89 -24.89 -12.90
N PRO A 33 -0.55 -24.16 -13.99
CA PRO A 33 0.10 -22.90 -13.81
C PRO A 33 -0.89 -22.05 -13.00
N ILE A 34 -0.55 -21.80 -11.73
CA ILE A 34 -1.19 -20.72 -10.98
C ILE A 34 -0.91 -19.50 -11.88
N ARG A 35 -1.89 -19.18 -12.74
CA ARG A 35 -1.92 -17.88 -13.36
C ARG A 35 -1.76 -16.94 -12.18
N SER A 36 -0.58 -16.37 -12.03
CA SER A 36 -0.40 -15.15 -11.28
C SER A 36 -1.45 -14.21 -11.83
N THR A 37 -2.62 -14.24 -11.24
CA THR A 37 -3.49 -13.10 -11.29
C THR A 37 -2.59 -12.01 -10.80
N ASN A 38 -2.10 -11.17 -11.73
CA ASN A 38 -1.56 -9.89 -11.41
C ASN A 38 -2.44 -9.40 -10.27
N ALA A 39 -1.93 -9.46 -9.04
CA ALA A 39 -2.45 -8.67 -7.97
C ALA A 39 -2.24 -7.26 -8.50
N LEU A 40 -3.21 -6.80 -9.29
CA LEU A 40 -3.34 -5.42 -9.72
C LEU A 40 -3.17 -4.69 -8.41
N SER A 41 -2.00 -4.07 -8.27
CA SER A 41 -1.66 -3.30 -7.09
C SER A 41 -2.85 -2.41 -6.85
N LEU A 42 -3.75 -2.84 -5.95
CA LEU A 42 -4.95 -2.10 -5.62
C LEU A 42 -4.48 -0.73 -5.14
N LYS A 43 -4.65 0.26 -6.00
CA LYS A 43 -4.35 1.66 -5.71
C LYS A 43 -5.68 2.40 -5.59
N PRO A 44 -6.43 2.17 -4.50
CA PRO A 44 -7.74 2.77 -4.35
C PRO A 44 -7.68 4.29 -4.11
N VAL A 45 -6.49 4.85 -3.98
CA VAL A 45 -6.28 6.31 -3.83
C VAL A 45 -5.31 6.78 -4.90
N LYS A 46 -5.69 7.84 -5.60
CA LYS A 46 -4.85 8.58 -6.55
C LYS A 46 -4.69 10.01 -6.05
N TRP A 47 -3.46 10.45 -5.89
CA TRP A 47 -3.14 11.81 -5.49
C TRP A 47 -2.78 12.67 -6.70
N THR A 48 -3.27 13.91 -6.72
CA THR A 48 -2.97 14.89 -7.77
C THR A 48 -2.74 16.27 -7.18
N LEU A 49 -1.92 17.09 -7.86
CA LEU A 49 -1.79 18.51 -7.56
C LEU A 49 -2.89 19.28 -8.28
N VAL A 50 -3.65 20.07 -7.54
CA VAL A 50 -4.64 20.99 -8.13
C VAL A 50 -3.89 22.11 -8.83
N GLY A 51 -4.14 22.26 -10.14
CA GLY A 51 -3.40 23.18 -11.00
C GLY A 51 -2.13 22.59 -11.62
N GLY A 52 -1.91 21.27 -11.44
CA GLY A 52 -0.79 20.53 -12.07
C GLY A 52 0.57 20.79 -11.45
N SER A 53 1.62 20.24 -12.07
CA SER A 53 3.01 20.33 -11.63
C SER A 53 3.79 21.49 -12.26
N ALA A 54 3.13 22.41 -12.97
CA ALA A 54 3.77 23.59 -13.54
C ALA A 54 4.42 24.43 -12.44
N ALA A 55 5.57 25.05 -12.77
CA ALA A 55 6.28 25.92 -11.82
C ALA A 55 5.40 27.07 -11.38
N ARG A 56 5.30 27.25 -10.06
CA ARG A 56 4.56 28.37 -9.44
C ARG A 56 5.54 29.45 -9.02
N ASP A 57 5.25 30.68 -9.41
CA ASP A 57 6.06 31.83 -9.02
C ASP A 57 5.76 32.20 -7.56
N VAL A 58 6.81 32.41 -6.78
CA VAL A 58 6.73 32.80 -5.38
C VAL A 58 7.88 33.73 -5.01
N ALA A 59 7.57 34.83 -4.33
CA ALA A 59 8.61 35.71 -3.84
C ALA A 59 9.31 35.09 -2.60
N SER A 60 10.61 35.35 -2.48
CA SER A 60 11.40 34.99 -1.31
C SER A 60 10.75 35.52 -0.01
N GLY A 61 10.71 34.70 1.04
CA GLY A 61 10.08 35.02 2.33
C GLY A 61 8.55 34.88 2.37
N ARG A 62 7.91 34.43 1.29
CA ARG A 62 6.45 34.25 1.24
C ARG A 62 6.05 32.81 1.48
N THR A 63 4.78 32.62 1.80
CA THR A 63 4.13 31.31 1.89
C THR A 63 3.22 31.13 0.70
N VAL A 64 3.34 29.99 0.02
CA VAL A 64 2.50 29.62 -1.12
C VAL A 64 1.61 28.43 -0.75
N PRO A 65 0.30 28.49 -1.01
CA PRO A 65 -0.59 27.35 -0.79
C PRO A 65 -0.43 26.34 -1.94
N ILE A 66 -0.15 25.10 -1.61
CA ILE A 66 -0.15 23.96 -2.54
C ILE A 66 -1.33 23.07 -2.20
N THR A 67 -2.24 22.91 -3.16
CA THR A 67 -3.44 22.10 -2.95
C THR A 67 -3.28 20.73 -3.61
N LEU A 68 -3.50 19.70 -2.81
CA LEU A 68 -3.54 18.29 -3.21
C LEU A 68 -4.98 17.82 -3.23
N GLN A 69 -5.30 16.92 -4.14
CA GLN A 69 -6.58 16.20 -4.15
C GLN A 69 -6.29 14.69 -4.09
N ALA A 70 -7.01 14.01 -3.22
CA ALA A 70 -7.04 12.55 -3.21
C ALA A 70 -8.32 12.08 -3.90
N ASP A 71 -8.21 11.29 -4.97
CA ASP A 71 -9.34 10.60 -5.58
C ASP A 71 -9.41 9.21 -4.98
N ILE A 72 -10.37 9.00 -4.06
CA ILE A 72 -10.55 7.78 -3.29
C ILE A 72 -11.65 6.95 -3.95
N ALA A 73 -11.33 5.71 -4.31
CA ALA A 73 -12.28 4.81 -4.95
C ALA A 73 -13.49 4.54 -4.03
N ARG A 74 -14.65 4.33 -4.64
CA ARG A 74 -15.90 4.05 -3.91
C ARG A 74 -15.72 2.84 -2.98
N GLY A 75 -16.19 2.96 -1.74
CA GLY A 75 -16.08 1.93 -0.70
C GLY A 75 -14.71 1.87 -0.01
N TRP A 76 -13.84 2.85 -0.31
CA TRP A 76 -12.55 3.04 0.37
C TRP A 76 -12.51 4.39 1.08
N HIS A 77 -11.65 4.46 2.10
CA HIS A 77 -11.41 5.69 2.87
C HIS A 77 -9.95 5.75 3.35
N ILE A 78 -9.51 6.94 3.67
CA ILE A 78 -8.24 7.20 4.37
C ILE A 78 -8.53 7.92 5.68
N TYR A 79 -7.65 7.75 6.67
CA TYR A 79 -7.86 8.37 7.99
C TYR A 79 -7.39 9.81 8.02
N SER A 80 -8.05 10.62 8.85
CA SER A 80 -7.86 12.06 8.86
C SER A 80 -6.47 12.48 9.35
N LEU A 81 -6.10 13.74 9.09
CA LEU A 81 -4.89 14.36 9.65
C LEU A 81 -4.94 14.42 11.19
N THR A 82 -6.15 14.43 11.77
CA THR A 82 -6.42 14.56 13.19
C THR A 82 -6.79 13.24 13.87
N GLN A 83 -6.72 12.13 13.12
CA GLN A 83 -6.95 10.81 13.69
C GLN A 83 -6.03 10.57 14.88
N LYS A 84 -6.61 10.18 16.01
CA LYS A 84 -5.88 9.95 17.26
C LYS A 84 -5.00 8.69 17.17
N SER A 85 -3.93 8.68 17.95
CA SER A 85 -3.07 7.50 18.11
C SER A 85 -3.81 6.34 18.79
N GLY A 86 -3.29 5.12 18.61
CA GLY A 86 -3.90 3.89 19.16
C GLY A 86 -4.90 3.22 18.21
N GLY A 87 -5.02 3.71 16.99
CA GLY A 87 -5.86 3.17 15.93
C GLY A 87 -5.14 3.16 14.58
N PRO A 88 -5.88 3.40 13.49
CA PRO A 88 -5.32 3.43 12.15
C PRO A 88 -4.32 4.56 11.97
N ILE A 89 -3.46 4.41 10.95
CA ILE A 89 -2.43 5.41 10.64
C ILE A 89 -3.07 6.65 10.02
N PRO A 90 -2.91 7.84 10.64
CA PRO A 90 -3.42 9.09 10.11
C PRO A 90 -2.73 9.50 8.82
N LEU A 91 -3.42 10.31 8.01
CA LEU A 91 -2.79 11.02 6.90
C LEU A 91 -1.69 11.95 7.43
N ARG A 92 -0.52 11.91 6.78
CA ARG A 92 0.58 12.85 6.96
C ARG A 92 0.95 13.44 5.61
N LEU A 93 1.17 14.75 5.57
CA LEU A 93 1.62 15.47 4.39
C LEU A 93 2.92 16.20 4.74
N ASP A 94 4.03 15.69 4.22
CA ASP A 94 5.37 16.16 4.56
C ASP A 94 6.14 16.56 3.31
N ILE A 95 7.11 17.49 3.45
CA ILE A 95 8.03 17.83 2.37
C ILE A 95 9.17 16.81 2.35
N LEU A 96 9.49 16.33 1.16
CA LEU A 96 10.58 15.41 0.90
C LEU A 96 11.57 16.02 -0.08
N GLY A 97 12.87 15.83 0.18
CA GLY A 97 13.93 16.19 -0.76
C GLY A 97 14.27 17.69 -0.86
N ALA A 98 13.77 18.53 0.04
CA ALA A 98 14.16 19.93 0.14
C ALA A 98 14.53 20.30 1.58
N SER A 99 15.59 21.06 1.73
CA SER A 99 16.03 21.57 3.05
C SER A 99 15.67 23.04 3.27
N ASP A 100 15.33 23.75 2.20
CA ASP A 100 15.13 25.20 2.20
C ASP A 100 13.66 25.64 2.05
N VAL A 101 12.72 24.69 2.04
CA VAL A 101 11.28 24.95 2.09
C VAL A 101 10.65 24.11 3.20
N VAL A 102 9.66 24.66 3.88
CA VAL A 102 9.02 23.98 5.02
C VAL A 102 7.51 24.17 5.01
N VAL A 103 6.78 23.23 5.58
CA VAL A 103 5.36 23.43 5.90
C VAL A 103 5.27 24.40 7.08
N ARG A 104 4.61 25.54 6.89
CA ARG A 104 4.43 26.53 7.95
C ARG A 104 2.96 26.91 8.07
N GLY A 105 2.39 26.55 9.19
CA GLY A 105 0.98 26.80 9.49
C GLY A 105 0.15 25.50 9.42
N VAL A 106 -1.16 25.68 9.50
CA VAL A 106 -2.11 24.56 9.53
C VAL A 106 -2.46 24.12 8.12
N ILE A 107 -2.38 22.83 7.85
CA ILE A 107 -2.88 22.24 6.61
C ILE A 107 -4.40 22.35 6.63
N LYS A 108 -4.96 23.03 5.63
CA LYS A 108 -6.42 23.13 5.46
C LYS A 108 -6.93 21.83 4.84
N ALA A 109 -7.92 21.23 5.47
CA ALA A 109 -8.57 19.99 5.05
C ALA A 109 -10.08 20.13 5.18
N PRO A 110 -10.89 19.35 4.49
CA PRO A 110 -12.31 19.26 4.77
C PRO A 110 -12.55 18.71 6.19
N LYS A 111 -13.74 18.94 6.71
CA LYS A 111 -14.16 18.29 7.96
C LYS A 111 -14.20 16.78 7.74
N PRO A 112 -13.52 15.97 8.57
CA PRO A 112 -13.59 14.52 8.45
C PRO A 112 -14.95 14.00 8.88
N ASP A 113 -15.36 12.89 8.27
CA ASP A 113 -16.49 12.09 8.76
C ASP A 113 -16.05 11.29 9.98
N ARG A 114 -16.96 11.13 10.95
CA ARG A 114 -16.73 10.28 12.12
C ARG A 114 -17.60 9.04 12.02
N THR A 115 -16.98 7.89 12.23
CA THR A 115 -17.67 6.61 12.17
C THR A 115 -16.99 5.59 13.06
N PHE A 116 -17.77 4.58 13.50
CA PHE A 116 -17.19 3.42 14.16
C PHE A 116 -16.51 2.52 13.13
N ASP A 117 -15.21 2.33 13.28
CA ASP A 117 -14.41 1.50 12.39
C ASP A 117 -14.36 0.06 12.91
N LYS A 118 -14.96 -0.85 12.14
CA LYS A 118 -15.03 -2.27 12.50
C LYS A 118 -13.69 -2.98 12.49
N ASN A 119 -12.73 -2.49 11.67
CA ASN A 119 -11.39 -3.09 11.59
C ASN A 119 -10.57 -2.81 12.85
N PHE A 120 -10.82 -1.67 13.51
CA PHE A 120 -10.09 -1.24 14.72
C PHE A 120 -10.94 -1.27 15.99
N GLY A 121 -12.25 -1.42 15.87
CA GLY A 121 -13.17 -1.45 17.02
C GLY A 121 -13.30 -0.11 17.78
N ILE A 122 -13.02 1.01 17.13
CA ILE A 122 -13.04 2.35 17.72
C ILE A 122 -13.72 3.38 16.81
N GLU A 123 -14.08 4.53 17.36
CA GLU A 123 -14.46 5.69 16.57
C GLU A 123 -13.25 6.28 15.86
N THR A 124 -13.39 6.52 14.56
CA THR A 124 -12.33 7.08 13.69
C THR A 124 -12.81 8.30 12.93
N GLU A 125 -11.86 9.10 12.48
CA GLU A 125 -12.06 10.22 11.59
C GLU A 125 -11.48 9.90 10.23
N LEU A 126 -12.28 10.00 9.18
CA LEU A 126 -11.88 9.56 7.84
C LEU A 126 -12.30 10.54 6.74
N TYR A 127 -11.68 10.36 5.56
CA TYR A 127 -12.05 11.00 4.32
C TYR A 127 -12.38 9.96 3.26
N SER A 128 -13.41 10.24 2.46
CA SER A 128 -13.82 9.46 1.29
C SER A 128 -14.05 10.39 0.09
N GLY A 129 -14.28 9.83 -1.09
CA GLY A 129 -14.51 10.61 -2.29
C GLY A 129 -13.29 11.41 -2.77
N THR A 130 -13.41 12.72 -2.90
CA THR A 130 -12.37 13.58 -3.48
C THR A 130 -11.94 14.74 -2.56
N PRO A 131 -11.45 14.45 -1.33
CA PRO A 131 -11.01 15.49 -0.41
C PRO A 131 -9.82 16.28 -0.94
N ARG A 132 -9.79 17.59 -0.62
CA ARG A 132 -8.71 18.50 -0.96
C ARG A 132 -8.00 19.00 0.28
N PHE A 133 -6.67 19.06 0.19
CA PHE A 133 -5.79 19.47 1.27
C PHE A 133 -4.89 20.60 0.80
N THR A 134 -4.89 21.73 1.50
CA THR A 134 -4.02 22.85 1.15
C THR A 134 -2.87 22.93 2.16
N VAL A 135 -1.67 22.68 1.65
CA VAL A 135 -0.42 22.68 2.42
C VAL A 135 0.24 24.06 2.26
N PRO A 136 0.43 24.83 3.34
CA PRO A 136 1.13 26.11 3.29
C PRO A 136 2.64 25.88 3.26
N ILE A 137 3.28 26.16 2.12
CA ILE A 137 4.70 26.01 1.91
C ILE A 137 5.39 27.35 2.08
N ALA A 138 6.25 27.49 3.09
CA ALA A 138 7.03 28.69 3.32
C ALA A 138 8.37 28.60 2.59
N VAL A 139 8.69 29.65 1.84
CA VAL A 139 9.99 29.89 1.21
C VAL A 139 10.79 30.83 2.11
N PRO A 140 12.00 30.46 2.57
CA PRO A 140 12.80 31.33 3.42
C PRO A 140 13.12 32.67 2.76
N GLY A 141 13.23 33.73 3.57
CA GLY A 141 13.57 35.06 3.06
C GLY A 141 14.98 35.20 2.48
N ARG A 142 15.84 34.21 2.76
CA ARG A 142 17.22 34.11 2.21
C ARG A 142 17.29 33.13 1.03
N ALA A 143 16.17 32.57 0.59
CA ALA A 143 16.17 31.69 -0.57
C ALA A 143 16.58 32.49 -1.80
N GLY A 144 17.68 32.12 -2.42
CA GLY A 144 18.15 32.70 -3.67
C GLY A 144 17.14 32.45 -4.80
N ARG A 145 17.18 33.29 -5.85
CA ARG A 145 16.40 33.10 -7.07
C ARG A 145 16.61 31.69 -7.67
N GLY A 146 15.63 31.22 -8.39
CA GLY A 146 15.74 30.00 -9.18
C GLY A 146 14.66 28.98 -8.94
N ILE A 147 14.85 27.84 -9.55
CA ILE A 147 13.89 26.73 -9.46
C ILE A 147 14.17 25.89 -8.22
N ARG A 148 13.10 25.58 -7.47
CA ARG A 148 13.11 24.58 -6.40
C ARG A 148 12.21 23.43 -6.78
N LYS A 149 12.80 22.23 -6.75
CA LYS A 149 12.08 20.97 -6.99
C LYS A 149 12.08 20.18 -5.68
N PHE A 150 10.93 19.77 -5.26
CA PHE A 150 10.75 18.92 -4.08
C PHE A 150 9.48 18.08 -4.23
N GLN A 151 9.25 17.19 -3.31
CA GLN A 151 8.04 16.36 -3.31
C GLN A 151 7.23 16.63 -2.06
N ILE A 152 5.91 16.53 -2.18
CA ILE A 152 5.04 16.36 -1.03
C ILE A 152 4.73 14.87 -0.93
N GLY A 153 5.13 14.26 0.18
CA GLY A 153 4.80 12.89 0.53
C GLY A 153 3.47 12.83 1.25
N ALA A 154 2.51 12.11 0.66
CA ALA A 154 1.26 11.78 1.32
C ALA A 154 1.38 10.36 1.90
N ARG A 155 1.62 10.25 3.21
CA ARG A 155 1.66 8.96 3.93
C ARG A 155 0.31 8.69 4.56
N TYR A 156 -0.28 7.55 4.26
CA TYR A 156 -1.62 7.18 4.73
C TYR A 156 -1.82 5.67 4.79
N GLN A 157 -2.84 5.25 5.50
CA GLN A 157 -3.42 3.92 5.42
C GLN A 157 -4.78 4.04 4.73
N VAL A 158 -5.10 3.10 3.84
CA VAL A 158 -6.38 3.06 3.14
C VAL A 158 -7.11 1.76 3.48
N CYS A 159 -8.36 1.88 3.86
CA CYS A 159 -9.20 0.77 4.28
C CYS A 159 -10.55 0.78 3.54
N SER A 160 -11.17 -0.39 3.50
CA SER A 160 -12.58 -0.57 3.21
C SER A 160 -13.25 -1.20 4.43
N ASP A 161 -14.54 -1.47 4.38
CA ASP A 161 -15.26 -2.17 5.46
C ASP A 161 -14.78 -3.61 5.68
N LYS A 162 -13.93 -4.15 4.80
CA LYS A 162 -13.49 -5.54 4.80
C LYS A 162 -11.99 -5.72 5.03
N VAL A 163 -11.17 -4.75 4.60
CA VAL A 163 -9.72 -4.89 4.60
C VAL A 163 -9.02 -3.54 4.66
N CYS A 164 -7.90 -3.50 5.37
CA CYS A 164 -6.94 -2.41 5.34
C CYS A 164 -5.69 -2.82 4.56
N LEU A 165 -5.26 -1.97 3.65
CA LEU A 165 -3.98 -2.16 2.96
C LEU A 165 -2.84 -1.68 3.84
N PRO A 166 -1.62 -2.18 3.62
CA PRO A 166 -0.44 -1.66 4.30
C PRO A 166 -0.29 -0.15 4.08
N PRO A 167 0.20 0.59 5.09
CA PRO A 167 0.48 2.02 4.94
C PRO A 167 1.45 2.28 3.80
N ARG A 168 1.20 3.36 3.06
CA ARG A 168 2.02 3.75 1.92
C ARG A 168 2.27 5.25 1.89
N THR A 169 3.26 5.66 1.10
CA THR A 169 3.54 7.06 0.82
C THR A 169 3.51 7.27 -0.69
N ASP A 170 2.58 8.09 -1.15
CA ASP A 170 2.58 8.59 -2.53
C ASP A 170 3.31 9.94 -2.57
N LYS A 171 4.06 10.18 -3.64
CA LYS A 171 4.91 11.35 -3.79
C LYS A 171 4.41 12.21 -4.95
N LEU A 172 4.30 13.50 -4.72
CA LEU A 172 3.85 14.48 -5.72
C LEU A 172 4.96 15.50 -5.94
N ASP A 173 5.40 15.62 -7.18
CA ASP A 173 6.45 16.56 -7.56
C ASP A 173 5.91 17.99 -7.57
N VAL A 174 6.59 18.88 -6.87
CA VAL A 174 6.29 20.30 -6.79
C VAL A 174 7.46 21.10 -7.33
N VAL A 175 7.16 22.07 -8.17
CA VAL A 175 8.14 23.02 -8.73
C VAL A 175 7.74 24.43 -8.36
N LEU A 176 8.64 25.15 -7.68
CA LEU A 176 8.51 26.58 -7.38
C LEU A 176 9.59 27.35 -8.14
N ARG A 177 9.23 28.51 -8.69
CA ARG A 177 10.17 29.49 -9.19
C ARG A 177 10.25 30.63 -8.18
N ILE A 178 11.40 30.75 -7.54
CA ILE A 178 11.64 31.82 -6.56
C ILE A 178 12.11 33.06 -7.28
N ALA A 179 11.35 34.12 -7.13
CA ALA A 179 11.68 35.46 -7.58
C ALA A 179 12.17 36.34 -6.40
N ASP A 180 12.78 37.50 -6.72
CA ASP A 180 13.11 38.47 -5.69
C ASP A 180 11.88 39.01 -5.01
N ARG A 181 12.12 39.57 -3.84
CA ARG A 181 11.15 40.38 -3.16
C ARG A 181 11.05 41.72 -3.90
N THR A 182 9.94 41.96 -4.58
CA THR A 182 9.58 43.28 -5.10
C THR A 182 9.17 44.20 -3.95
#